data_8d2c55c1e3b4e62269ea31987e07cda3
#
_entry.id   8d2c55c1e3b4e62269ea31987e07cda3
#
_cell.length_a   1.000
_cell.length_b   1.000
_cell.length_c   1.000
_cell.angle_alpha   90.00
_cell.angle_beta   90.00
_cell.angle_gamma   90.00
#
_symmetry.space_group_name_H-M   'P 1'
#
loop_
_entity.id
_entity.type
_entity.pdbx_description
1 polymer ?
#
loop_
_entity_poly.entity_id
_entity_poly.type
_entity_poly.pdbx_seq_one_letter_code
_entity_poly.pdbx_strand_id
1 'polypeptide(L)'
;MAAKSTFAFLMYLRSAGAATVSVAASLSLCGGAFALASHEGWPSIGHHRGHPNNESGTLRGLEHVHNELLGGDGNDTIWAGELGDVIWGDSHPGAQSSSQRDYLHGGAGDDWIYASHGFNLIWTGAGNDHVALVYGHGTVYCDGPGVKTLVVRYLPQNRHFRLVGCSHKVLVRYRA
;
A
#
# COMPACT_ATOMS: atom_id res chain seq x y z
N MET A 1 41.06 -17.02 12.13
CA MET A 1 40.34 -17.19 13.42
C MET A 1 39.95 -15.82 13.92
N ALA A 2 38.72 -15.41 13.83
CA ALA A 2 38.23 -14.15 14.37
C ALA A 2 36.90 -14.45 15.05
N ALA A 3 36.85 -14.17 16.35
CA ALA A 3 35.73 -14.43 17.23
C ALA A 3 34.59 -13.44 16.97
N LYS A 4 33.39 -13.97 16.85
CA LYS A 4 32.13 -13.20 16.80
C LYS A 4 31.72 -12.88 18.24
N SER A 5 31.64 -11.61 18.58
CA SER A 5 31.09 -11.14 19.85
C SER A 5 29.61 -10.84 19.66
N THR A 6 28.76 -11.62 20.32
CA THR A 6 27.31 -11.41 20.38
C THR A 6 27.03 -10.62 21.66
N PHE A 7 26.63 -9.34 21.55
CA PHE A 7 26.11 -8.58 22.68
C PHE A 7 24.59 -8.72 22.74
N ALA A 8 24.13 -9.48 23.73
CA ALA A 8 22.73 -9.49 24.13
C ALA A 8 22.54 -8.43 25.22
N PHE A 9 21.70 -7.41 24.96
CA PHE A 9 21.32 -6.42 25.98
C PHE A 9 20.00 -6.86 26.60
N LEU A 10 20.08 -7.36 27.84
CA LEU A 10 18.93 -7.73 28.65
C LEU A 10 18.56 -6.55 29.55
N MET A 11 17.45 -5.83 29.23
CA MET A 11 16.87 -4.89 30.18
C MET A 11 15.80 -5.58 31.04
N TYR A 12 16.10 -5.68 32.33
CA TYR A 12 15.18 -6.15 33.35
C TYR A 12 14.40 -4.97 33.93
N LEU A 13 13.11 -4.88 33.67
CA LEU A 13 12.19 -4.01 34.42
C LEU A 13 11.31 -4.88 35.32
N ARG A 14 11.53 -4.76 36.64
CA ARG A 14 10.63 -5.30 37.66
C ARG A 14 9.57 -4.27 38.01
N SER A 15 8.31 -4.59 37.80
CA SER A 15 7.22 -4.07 38.61
C SER A 15 6.09 -5.10 38.66
N ALA A 16 5.40 -5.10 39.80
CA ALA A 16 4.49 -6.14 40.26
C ALA A 16 3.25 -6.34 39.39
N GLY A 17 2.94 -7.60 39.08
CA GLY A 17 1.57 -8.07 38.86
C GLY A 17 0.98 -7.85 37.49
N ALA A 18 1.60 -8.32 36.41
CA ALA A 18 0.91 -8.57 35.14
C ALA A 18 1.69 -9.60 34.32
N ALA A 19 0.97 -10.47 33.62
CA ALA A 19 1.53 -11.54 32.80
C ALA A 19 2.47 -10.99 31.73
N THR A 20 3.70 -11.48 31.71
CA THR A 20 4.71 -11.11 30.71
C THR A 20 4.41 -11.82 29.40
N VAL A 21 3.99 -11.09 28.39
CA VAL A 21 4.02 -11.55 27.00
C VAL A 21 5.40 -11.22 26.44
N SER A 22 6.23 -12.25 26.27
CA SER A 22 7.53 -12.09 25.60
C SER A 22 7.32 -12.05 24.08
N VAL A 23 7.43 -10.87 23.49
CA VAL A 23 7.54 -10.72 22.03
C VAL A 23 9.03 -10.81 21.68
N ALA A 24 9.46 -11.94 21.16
CA ALA A 24 10.76 -12.09 20.54
C ALA A 24 10.71 -11.50 19.12
N ALA A 25 11.19 -10.26 18.97
CA ALA A 25 11.41 -9.68 17.65
C ALA A 25 12.73 -10.21 17.09
N SER A 26 12.65 -11.17 16.16
CA SER A 26 13.81 -11.58 15.36
C SER A 26 13.97 -10.58 14.21
N LEU A 27 14.95 -9.64 14.37
CA LEU A 27 15.40 -8.80 13.25
C LEU A 27 16.17 -9.67 12.26
N SER A 28 15.54 -10.01 11.14
CA SER A 28 16.24 -10.50 9.97
C SER A 28 16.69 -9.29 9.15
N LEU A 29 18.00 -8.99 9.21
CA LEU A 29 18.62 -7.98 8.37
C LEU A 29 18.76 -8.51 6.95
N CYS A 30 17.76 -8.24 6.11
CA CYS A 30 17.90 -8.26 4.66
C CYS A 30 17.58 -6.85 4.17
N GLY A 31 18.54 -6.20 3.52
CA GLY A 31 18.56 -4.77 3.30
C GLY A 31 17.42 -4.25 2.42
N GLY A 32 16.67 -3.36 2.97
CA GLY A 32 15.64 -2.55 2.37
C GLY A 32 14.95 -1.80 3.50
N ALA A 33 15.27 -0.53 3.67
CA ALA A 33 14.59 0.31 4.65
C ALA A 33 13.17 0.60 4.14
N PHE A 34 12.22 -0.26 4.47
CA PHE A 34 10.82 0.06 4.32
C PHE A 34 10.44 1.08 5.40
N ALA A 35 10.09 2.27 4.99
CA ALA A 35 9.52 3.26 5.89
C ALA A 35 8.21 2.67 6.42
N LEU A 36 8.18 2.37 7.73
CA LEU A 36 6.97 2.02 8.46
C LEU A 36 6.09 3.28 8.54
N ALA A 37 5.35 3.57 7.48
CA ALA A 37 4.20 4.43 7.59
C ALA A 37 3.21 3.74 8.54
N SER A 38 2.48 4.51 9.35
CA SER A 38 1.45 3.95 10.23
C SER A 38 0.40 3.22 9.39
N HIS A 39 0.38 1.92 9.47
CA HIS A 39 -0.52 1.04 8.71
C HIS A 39 -1.87 0.86 9.42
N GLU A 40 -2.38 1.93 10.02
CA GLU A 40 -3.66 1.87 10.71
C GLU A 40 -4.78 1.57 9.72
N GLY A 41 -5.44 0.43 9.94
CA GLY A 41 -6.54 -0.06 9.11
C GLY A 41 -6.14 -1.06 8.02
N TRP A 42 -4.86 -1.31 7.81
CA TRP A 42 -4.43 -2.34 6.86
C TRP A 42 -4.71 -3.75 7.37
N PRO A 43 -4.96 -4.71 6.47
CA PRO A 43 -4.99 -6.11 6.84
C PRO A 43 -3.60 -6.60 7.28
N SER A 44 -3.55 -7.75 7.95
CA SER A 44 -2.28 -8.41 8.27
C SER A 44 -1.66 -8.98 7.00
N ILE A 45 -0.64 -8.33 6.47
CA ILE A 45 0.00 -8.72 5.20
C ILE A 45 0.71 -10.06 5.34
N GLY A 46 0.35 -11.00 4.49
CA GLY A 46 0.97 -12.33 4.39
C GLY A 46 1.94 -12.49 3.22
N HIS A 47 1.89 -11.59 2.23
CA HIS A 47 2.73 -11.65 1.05
C HIS A 47 3.14 -10.26 0.58
N HIS A 48 4.45 -10.05 0.39
CA HIS A 48 5.01 -8.81 -0.13
C HIS A 48 5.67 -9.05 -1.48
N ARG A 49 5.36 -8.23 -2.47
CA ARG A 49 5.96 -8.30 -3.79
C ARG A 49 6.17 -6.91 -4.38
N GLY A 50 7.36 -6.67 -4.92
CA GLY A 50 7.69 -5.45 -5.64
C GLY A 50 8.58 -5.74 -6.84
N HIS A 51 8.70 -4.79 -7.77
CA HIS A 51 9.64 -4.87 -8.86
C HIS A 51 11.08 -4.64 -8.34
N PRO A 52 12.01 -5.58 -8.57
CA PRO A 52 13.33 -5.53 -7.93
C PRO A 52 14.23 -4.40 -8.42
N ASN A 53 13.99 -3.86 -9.60
CA ASN A 53 14.87 -2.87 -10.26
C ASN A 53 14.13 -1.62 -10.75
N ASN A 54 12.96 -1.31 -10.19
CA ASN A 54 12.13 -0.19 -10.69
C ASN A 54 11.84 -0.26 -12.20
N GLU A 55 11.65 -1.46 -12.71
CA GLU A 55 11.34 -1.70 -14.12
C GLU A 55 9.83 -1.82 -14.31
N SER A 56 9.37 -1.34 -15.47
CA SER A 56 7.96 -1.53 -15.86
C SER A 56 7.59 -3.00 -15.93
N GLY A 57 6.45 -3.38 -15.39
CA GLY A 57 6.07 -4.79 -15.43
C GLY A 57 4.67 -5.10 -14.92
N THR A 58 4.45 -6.38 -14.65
CA THR A 58 3.20 -6.89 -14.12
C THR A 58 3.41 -7.60 -12.79
N LEU A 59 2.74 -7.11 -11.76
CA LEU A 59 2.64 -7.76 -10.46
C LEU A 59 1.27 -8.43 -10.32
N ARG A 60 1.26 -9.63 -9.74
CA ARG A 60 0.05 -10.32 -9.36
C ARG A 60 0.16 -10.75 -7.91
N GLY A 61 -0.86 -10.43 -7.13
CA GLY A 61 -1.04 -10.94 -5.78
C GLY A 61 -1.31 -12.45 -5.79
N LEU A 62 -1.17 -13.04 -4.65
CA LEU A 62 -1.62 -14.40 -4.38
C LEU A 62 -3.10 -14.35 -3.96
N GLU A 63 -3.89 -15.27 -4.45
CA GLU A 63 -5.27 -15.44 -4.00
C GLU A 63 -5.28 -15.97 -2.55
N HIS A 64 -6.32 -15.64 -1.80
CA HIS A 64 -6.52 -16.06 -0.41
C HIS A 64 -5.42 -15.61 0.59
N VAL A 65 -4.64 -14.60 0.23
CA VAL A 65 -3.61 -13.99 1.08
C VAL A 65 -3.70 -12.47 0.95
N HIS A 66 -3.59 -11.75 2.05
CA HIS A 66 -3.44 -10.30 2.01
C HIS A 66 -2.06 -9.94 1.47
N ASN A 67 -2.03 -9.25 0.35
CA ASN A 67 -0.80 -8.86 -0.33
C ASN A 67 -0.42 -7.40 -0.06
N GLU A 68 0.87 -7.10 -0.11
CA GLU A 68 1.38 -5.76 -0.38
C GLU A 68 2.16 -5.79 -1.68
N LEU A 69 1.71 -5.01 -2.67
CA LEU A 69 2.23 -4.99 -4.04
C LEU A 69 2.77 -3.59 -4.36
N LEU A 70 4.06 -3.50 -4.70
CA LEU A 70 4.75 -2.26 -4.99
C LEU A 70 5.21 -2.23 -6.45
N GLY A 71 4.66 -1.33 -7.25
CA GLY A 71 5.02 -1.13 -8.65
C GLY A 71 6.47 -0.68 -8.79
N GLY A 72 6.85 0.34 -8.08
CA GLY A 72 8.17 0.94 -8.22
C GLY A 72 8.20 2.05 -9.26
N ASP A 73 9.38 2.35 -9.78
CA ASP A 73 9.50 3.28 -10.91
C ASP A 73 9.13 2.55 -12.20
N GLY A 74 8.40 3.21 -13.08
CA GLY A 74 8.09 2.61 -14.36
C GLY A 74 6.61 2.65 -14.72
N ASN A 75 6.22 1.83 -15.67
CA ASN A 75 4.82 1.68 -16.06
C ASN A 75 4.35 0.29 -15.63
N ASP A 76 3.54 0.25 -14.59
CA ASP A 76 3.20 -0.98 -13.93
C ASP A 76 1.75 -1.39 -14.13
N THR A 77 1.53 -2.70 -14.15
CA THR A 77 0.19 -3.28 -14.11
C THR A 77 0.11 -4.19 -12.89
N ILE A 78 -0.70 -3.80 -11.93
CA ILE A 78 -0.84 -4.51 -10.67
C ILE A 78 -2.23 -5.11 -10.56
N TRP A 79 -2.27 -6.40 -10.28
CA TRP A 79 -3.48 -7.15 -10.00
C TRP A 79 -3.42 -7.69 -8.59
N ALA A 80 -4.27 -7.22 -7.73
CA ALA A 80 -4.42 -7.76 -6.38
C ALA A 80 -5.19 -9.09 -6.38
N GLY A 81 -5.44 -9.63 -5.21
CA GLY A 81 -6.08 -10.91 -5.04
C GLY A 81 -7.59 -10.85 -4.77
N GLU A 82 -8.06 -11.82 -4.01
CA GLU A 82 -9.46 -11.94 -3.60
C GLU A 82 -9.73 -11.36 -2.21
N LEU A 83 -8.69 -11.18 -1.40
CA LEU A 83 -8.78 -10.57 -0.08
C LEU A 83 -8.38 -9.09 -0.14
N GLY A 84 -8.66 -8.35 0.93
CA GLY A 84 -8.22 -6.95 1.02
C GLY A 84 -6.70 -6.84 0.96
N ASP A 85 -6.19 -6.05 0.03
CA ASP A 85 -4.78 -5.93 -0.30
C ASP A 85 -4.28 -4.48 -0.17
N VAL A 86 -2.97 -4.30 -0.19
CA VAL A 86 -2.32 -3.00 -0.24
C VAL A 86 -1.56 -2.87 -1.55
N ILE A 87 -1.90 -1.86 -2.34
CA ILE A 87 -1.35 -1.63 -3.66
C ILE A 87 -0.70 -0.25 -3.72
N TRP A 88 0.56 -0.22 -4.14
CA TRP A 88 1.30 1.00 -4.42
C TRP A 88 1.64 1.07 -5.90
N GLY A 89 1.19 2.12 -6.60
CA GLY A 89 1.66 2.37 -7.97
C GLY A 89 3.15 2.63 -8.00
N ASP A 90 3.65 3.40 -7.03
CA ASP A 90 5.07 3.69 -6.79
C ASP A 90 5.68 2.78 -5.71
N SER A 91 7.00 2.84 -5.54
CA SER A 91 7.69 2.19 -4.41
C SER A 91 7.61 3.01 -3.12
N HIS A 92 7.51 4.32 -3.23
CA HIS A 92 7.30 5.25 -2.12
C HIS A 92 6.85 6.64 -2.63
N PRO A 93 6.05 7.39 -1.86
CA PRO A 93 5.64 8.73 -2.25
C PRO A 93 6.80 9.72 -2.01
N GLY A 94 7.49 10.17 -3.02
CA GLY A 94 8.43 11.26 -2.79
C GLY A 94 9.45 11.59 -3.86
N ALA A 95 9.79 10.68 -4.76
CA ALA A 95 10.84 10.91 -5.75
C ALA A 95 10.57 10.22 -7.10
N GLN A 96 9.31 10.08 -7.47
CA GLN A 96 8.92 9.29 -8.64
C GLN A 96 8.72 10.15 -9.87
N SER A 97 8.95 9.56 -11.04
CA SER A 97 8.72 10.21 -12.32
C SER A 97 7.24 10.50 -12.56
N SER A 98 6.93 11.73 -12.98
CA SER A 98 5.57 12.09 -13.38
C SER A 98 5.18 11.61 -14.78
N SER A 99 6.08 10.97 -15.51
CA SER A 99 5.85 10.45 -16.86
C SER A 99 5.40 9.01 -16.91
N GLN A 100 5.40 8.31 -15.79
CA GLN A 100 4.98 6.91 -15.70
C GLN A 100 3.46 6.74 -15.82
N ARG A 101 3.06 5.52 -16.15
CA ARG A 101 1.65 5.15 -16.31
C ARG A 101 1.37 3.79 -15.68
N ASP A 102 0.48 3.78 -14.71
CA ASP A 102 0.16 2.58 -13.96
C ASP A 102 -1.30 2.17 -14.07
N TYR A 103 -1.52 0.88 -14.00
CA TYR A 103 -2.80 0.20 -14.06
C TYR A 103 -2.97 -0.61 -12.77
N LEU A 104 -3.86 -0.16 -11.88
CA LEU A 104 -4.00 -0.73 -10.55
C LEU A 104 -5.39 -1.38 -10.43
N HIS A 105 -5.41 -2.68 -10.14
CA HIS A 105 -6.64 -3.45 -9.96
C HIS A 105 -6.71 -3.99 -8.54
N GLY A 106 -7.69 -3.52 -7.75
CA GLY A 106 -7.94 -3.96 -6.37
C GLY A 106 -8.39 -5.40 -6.29
N GLY A 107 -9.33 -5.79 -7.15
CA GLY A 107 -9.84 -7.16 -7.14
C GLY A 107 -11.08 -7.32 -6.27
N ALA A 108 -11.02 -8.18 -5.29
CA ALA A 108 -12.08 -8.33 -4.28
C ALA A 108 -11.51 -8.09 -2.88
N GLY A 109 -12.41 -7.81 -1.91
CA GLY A 109 -11.99 -7.47 -0.56
C GLY A 109 -11.86 -5.97 -0.35
N ASP A 110 -11.55 -5.58 0.88
CA ASP A 110 -11.40 -4.18 1.26
C ASP A 110 -9.95 -3.73 1.01
N ASP A 111 -9.70 -3.04 -0.11
CA ASP A 111 -8.36 -2.74 -0.60
C ASP A 111 -7.87 -1.34 -0.20
N TRP A 112 -6.55 -1.22 -0.06
CA TRP A 112 -5.84 0.04 0.13
C TRP A 112 -4.99 0.33 -1.10
N ILE A 113 -5.40 1.32 -1.91
CA ILE A 113 -4.77 1.63 -3.19
C ILE A 113 -4.15 3.01 -3.14
N TYR A 114 -2.86 3.10 -3.39
CA TYR A 114 -2.08 4.32 -3.42
C TYR A 114 -1.67 4.63 -4.86
N ALA A 115 -2.22 5.72 -5.41
CA ALA A 115 -1.88 6.17 -6.75
C ALA A 115 -0.42 6.65 -6.83
N SER A 116 0.20 6.41 -7.97
CA SER A 116 1.55 6.89 -8.31
C SER A 116 1.56 8.36 -8.73
N HIS A 117 2.76 8.91 -8.95
CA HIS A 117 2.95 10.31 -9.38
C HIS A 117 2.55 10.58 -10.82
N GLY A 118 2.54 9.62 -11.68
CA GLY A 118 2.23 9.75 -13.10
C GLY A 118 0.74 9.67 -13.41
N PHE A 119 0.43 9.02 -14.51
CA PHE A 119 -0.92 8.74 -14.95
C PHE A 119 -1.38 7.39 -14.43
N ASN A 120 -2.51 7.36 -13.75
CA ASN A 120 -3.05 6.16 -13.15
C ASN A 120 -4.43 5.80 -13.73
N LEU A 121 -4.63 4.53 -14.04
CA LEU A 121 -5.94 3.94 -14.21
C LEU A 121 -6.16 2.95 -13.06
N ILE A 122 -7.17 3.24 -12.24
CA ILE A 122 -7.44 2.48 -11.02
C ILE A 122 -8.83 1.86 -11.13
N TRP A 123 -8.91 0.55 -10.97
CA TRP A 123 -10.15 -0.20 -10.79
C TRP A 123 -10.17 -0.69 -9.35
N THR A 124 -11.14 -0.22 -8.59
CA THR A 124 -11.19 -0.53 -7.16
C THR A 124 -11.65 -1.96 -6.90
N GLY A 125 -12.55 -2.47 -7.74
CA GLY A 125 -13.12 -3.80 -7.55
C GLY A 125 -14.22 -3.84 -6.50
N ALA A 126 -14.46 -5.01 -5.93
CA ALA A 126 -15.48 -5.23 -4.93
C ALA A 126 -14.94 -5.03 -3.52
N GLY A 127 -15.71 -4.41 -2.62
CA GLY A 127 -15.32 -4.19 -1.24
C GLY A 127 -15.42 -2.73 -0.81
N ASN A 128 -15.02 -2.44 0.42
CA ASN A 128 -14.94 -1.08 0.94
C ASN A 128 -13.51 -0.58 0.80
N ASP A 129 -13.20 -0.01 -0.35
CA ASP A 129 -11.83 0.32 -0.71
C ASP A 129 -11.43 1.71 -0.24
N HIS A 130 -10.16 1.84 0.13
CA HIS A 130 -9.51 3.08 0.48
C HIS A 130 -8.52 3.47 -0.63
N VAL A 131 -8.79 4.58 -1.34
CA VAL A 131 -7.97 4.99 -2.47
C VAL A 131 -7.32 6.35 -2.20
N ALA A 132 -6.01 6.37 -2.08
CA ALA A 132 -5.22 7.58 -1.85
C ALA A 132 -4.84 8.25 -3.19
N LEU A 133 -5.52 9.32 -3.53
CA LEU A 133 -5.34 10.12 -4.74
C LEU A 133 -4.58 11.42 -4.44
N VAL A 134 -3.47 11.29 -3.72
CA VAL A 134 -2.68 12.43 -3.22
C VAL A 134 -1.74 12.95 -4.29
N TYR A 135 -1.24 12.06 -5.12
CA TYR A 135 -0.30 12.34 -6.20
C TYR A 135 -0.87 11.91 -7.55
N GLY A 136 -0.25 12.37 -8.63
CA GLY A 136 -0.58 11.97 -10.00
C GLY A 136 -1.92 12.47 -10.50
N HIS A 137 -2.38 11.83 -11.56
CA HIS A 137 -3.64 12.13 -12.26
C HIS A 137 -4.14 10.87 -12.97
N GLY A 138 -5.40 10.89 -13.46
CA GLY A 138 -5.92 9.76 -14.21
C GLY A 138 -7.40 9.48 -14.03
N THR A 139 -7.78 8.21 -13.94
CA THR A 139 -9.18 7.81 -13.78
C THR A 139 -9.29 6.72 -12.71
N VAL A 140 -10.28 6.88 -11.84
CA VAL A 140 -10.71 5.85 -10.89
C VAL A 140 -12.05 5.30 -11.35
N TYR A 141 -12.11 4.02 -11.56
CA TYR A 141 -13.32 3.26 -11.80
C TYR A 141 -13.73 2.59 -10.48
N CYS A 142 -14.81 3.06 -9.90
CA CYS A 142 -15.40 2.43 -8.71
C CYS A 142 -16.33 1.32 -9.17
N ASP A 143 -15.76 0.24 -9.64
CA ASP A 143 -16.45 -0.95 -10.09
C ASP A 143 -16.72 -1.90 -8.92
N GLY A 144 -17.78 -2.67 -9.00
CA GLY A 144 -18.17 -3.57 -7.93
C GLY A 144 -18.90 -2.90 -6.75
N PRO A 145 -19.44 -3.72 -5.83
CA PRO A 145 -20.17 -3.25 -4.64
C PRO A 145 -19.23 -2.71 -3.58
N GLY A 146 -19.81 -1.99 -2.61
CA GLY A 146 -19.09 -1.45 -1.45
C GLY A 146 -18.88 0.06 -1.50
N VAL A 147 -18.39 0.62 -0.41
CA VAL A 147 -18.13 2.05 -0.24
C VAL A 147 -16.67 2.35 -0.60
N LYS A 148 -16.44 3.36 -1.45
CA LYS A 148 -15.10 3.78 -1.85
C LYS A 148 -14.72 5.06 -1.08
N THR A 149 -13.74 4.96 -0.19
CA THR A 149 -13.16 6.11 0.51
C THR A 149 -12.03 6.68 -0.31
N LEU A 150 -12.23 7.84 -0.92
CA LEU A 150 -11.25 8.49 -1.79
C LEU A 150 -10.56 9.63 -1.03
N VAL A 151 -9.28 9.50 -0.76
CA VAL A 151 -8.46 10.53 -0.12
C VAL A 151 -7.83 11.39 -1.19
N VAL A 152 -8.18 12.68 -1.23
CA VAL A 152 -7.74 13.61 -2.27
C VAL A 152 -6.98 14.79 -1.67
N ARG A 153 -5.95 15.28 -2.36
CA ARG A 153 -5.12 16.37 -1.86
C ARG A 153 -5.86 17.72 -1.81
N TYR A 154 -6.69 17.99 -2.80
CA TYR A 154 -7.42 19.25 -2.92
C TYR A 154 -8.91 19.01 -3.21
N LEU A 155 -9.79 19.60 -2.43
CA LEU A 155 -11.23 19.62 -2.66
C LEU A 155 -11.66 21.06 -2.90
N PRO A 156 -12.65 21.28 -3.74
CA PRO A 156 -13.33 20.43 -4.73
C PRO A 156 -12.72 20.52 -6.13
N GLN A 157 -11.71 21.41 -6.35
CA GLN A 157 -11.25 21.81 -7.68
C GLN A 157 -10.15 20.92 -8.23
N ASN A 158 -9.53 20.10 -7.42
CA ASN A 158 -8.48 19.22 -7.89
C ASN A 158 -9.06 18.00 -8.60
N ARG A 159 -9.41 18.18 -9.85
CA ARG A 159 -9.90 17.11 -10.71
C ARG A 159 -8.75 16.45 -11.46
N HIS A 160 -7.65 16.18 -10.79
CA HIS A 160 -6.58 15.40 -11.39
C HIS A 160 -7.03 13.95 -11.66
N PHE A 161 -8.04 13.48 -10.92
CA PHE A 161 -8.65 12.20 -11.19
C PHE A 161 -10.11 12.33 -11.63
N ARG A 162 -10.44 11.70 -12.76
CA ARG A 162 -11.81 11.48 -13.18
C ARG A 162 -12.38 10.29 -12.41
N LEU A 163 -13.54 10.45 -11.79
CA LEU A 163 -14.23 9.40 -11.07
C LEU A 163 -15.36 8.83 -11.93
N VAL A 164 -15.39 7.51 -12.13
CA VAL A 164 -16.38 6.80 -12.95
C VAL A 164 -17.03 5.72 -12.11
N GLY A 165 -18.37 5.71 -12.08
CA GLY A 165 -19.13 4.72 -11.32
C GLY A 165 -19.11 4.91 -9.80
N CYS A 166 -18.47 5.97 -9.29
CA CYS A 166 -18.29 6.21 -7.86
C CYS A 166 -19.57 6.81 -7.20
N SER A 167 -20.68 6.09 -7.27
CA SER A 167 -21.95 6.54 -6.66
C SER A 167 -21.93 6.43 -5.13
N HIS A 168 -21.29 5.39 -4.60
CA HIS A 168 -21.12 5.13 -3.17
C HIS A 168 -19.71 5.45 -2.75
N LYS A 169 -19.38 6.75 -2.62
CA LYS A 169 -18.04 7.20 -2.24
C LYS A 169 -18.07 8.16 -1.07
N VAL A 170 -17.02 8.15 -0.29
CA VAL A 170 -16.68 9.17 0.70
C VAL A 170 -15.44 9.92 0.23
N LEU A 171 -15.49 11.25 0.17
CA LEU A 171 -14.33 12.06 -0.17
C LEU A 171 -13.69 12.60 1.12
N VAL A 172 -12.42 12.28 1.31
CA VAL A 172 -11.64 12.73 2.46
C VAL A 172 -10.51 13.64 1.96
N ARG A 173 -10.37 14.82 2.57
CA ARG A 173 -9.26 15.70 2.25
C ARG A 173 -7.98 15.21 2.91
N TYR A 174 -6.93 15.02 2.13
CA TYR A 174 -5.60 14.77 2.67
C TYR A 174 -5.14 15.96 3.52
N ARG A 175 -4.69 15.69 4.73
CA ARG A 175 -4.04 16.66 5.62
C ARG A 175 -2.57 16.26 5.73
N ALA A 176 -1.69 17.12 5.22
CA ALA A 176 -0.24 16.95 5.39
C ALA A 176 0.17 17.31 6.80
#